data_b9e9585562e092e112c235023ca7b32f
#
_entry.id   b9e9585562e092e112c235023ca7b32f
#
_cell.length_a   1.000
_cell.length_b   1.000
_cell.length_c   1.000
_cell.angle_alpha   90.00
_cell.angle_beta   90.00
_cell.angle_gamma   90.00
#
_symmetry.space_group_name_H-M   'P 1'
#
loop_
_entity.id
_entity.type
_entity.pdbx_description
1 polymer ?
#
loop_
_entity_poly.entity_id
_entity_poly.type
_entity_poly.pdbx_seq_one_letter_code
_entity_poly.pdbx_strand_id
1 'polypeptide(L)'
;IDSAQLAVQISISLIGIMAFWLGIMKLAERSGIVSFISKIIKPITRLLFPDVPPDHPAIGNMAMNFSANALGVTNAATPIGIKAMKELQKLNPVKDTATNAMCTFLAINTAGFQLVPVSIIAVLAAAGATNPTVIIGPTLFATSCAMITAIIAVKVLEKCFVCESIKQEINNASFVLEESQEEEEC
;
A
#
# COMPACT_ATOMS: atom_id res chain seq x y z
N ILE A 1 25.58 21.49 17.64
CA ILE A 1 26.62 21.06 16.68
C ILE A 1 26.79 19.54 16.80
N ASP A 2 26.97 18.98 18.00
CA ASP A 2 27.19 17.55 18.25
C ASP A 2 26.05 16.66 17.72
N SER A 3 24.80 17.10 17.90
CA SER A 3 23.62 16.39 17.37
C SER A 3 23.58 16.36 15.83
N ALA A 4 24.08 17.43 15.18
CA ALA A 4 24.16 17.49 13.73
C ALA A 4 25.27 16.56 13.20
N GLN A 5 26.41 16.49 13.87
CA GLN A 5 27.48 15.56 13.53
C GLN A 5 27.05 14.11 13.71
N LEU A 6 26.35 13.79 14.80
CA LEU A 6 25.81 12.48 15.07
C LEU A 6 24.79 12.07 13.97
N ALA A 7 23.91 12.98 13.57
CA ALA A 7 22.94 12.73 12.50
C ALA A 7 23.61 12.41 11.16
N VAL A 8 24.68 13.14 10.79
CA VAL A 8 25.46 12.87 9.58
C VAL A 8 26.15 11.51 9.66
N GLN A 9 26.75 11.19 10.80
CA GLN A 9 27.46 9.93 11.01
C GLN A 9 26.52 8.72 10.94
N ILE A 10 25.33 8.81 11.55
CA ILE A 10 24.27 7.80 11.44
C ILE A 10 23.81 7.67 9.98
N SER A 11 23.61 8.79 9.29
CA SER A 11 23.16 8.77 7.88
C SER A 11 24.18 8.06 6.98
N ILE A 12 25.46 8.30 7.13
CA ILE A 12 26.51 7.62 6.37
C ILE A 12 26.55 6.12 6.69
N SER A 13 26.43 5.75 7.97
CA SER A 13 26.39 4.34 8.39
C SER A 13 25.18 3.61 7.81
N LEU A 14 24.03 4.28 7.73
CA LEU A 14 22.81 3.73 7.15
C LEU A 14 22.93 3.45 5.65
N ILE A 15 23.73 4.23 4.89
CA ILE A 15 23.94 3.99 3.45
C ILE A 15 24.45 2.56 3.21
N GLY A 16 25.46 2.12 3.95
CA GLY A 16 26.02 0.79 3.80
C GLY A 16 25.02 -0.32 4.14
N ILE A 17 24.31 -0.17 5.26
CA ILE A 17 23.30 -1.14 5.70
C ILE A 17 22.13 -1.19 4.69
N MET A 18 21.65 -0.04 4.22
CA MET A 18 20.58 0.01 3.22
C MET A 18 21.01 -0.58 1.88
N ALA A 19 22.23 -0.29 1.41
CA ALA A 19 22.77 -0.88 0.19
C ALA A 19 22.88 -2.41 0.29
N PHE A 20 23.33 -2.93 1.41
CA PHE A 20 23.42 -4.36 1.68
C PHE A 20 22.02 -5.03 1.63
N TRP A 21 21.04 -4.46 2.34
CA TRP A 21 19.68 -4.97 2.35
C TRP A 21 18.99 -4.87 0.99
N LEU A 22 19.19 -3.75 0.26
CA LEU A 22 18.68 -3.62 -1.11
C LEU A 22 19.29 -4.68 -2.04
N GLY A 23 20.57 -5.02 -1.86
CA GLY A 23 21.23 -6.10 -2.57
C GLY A 23 20.60 -7.47 -2.27
N ILE A 24 20.38 -7.81 -0.99
CA ILE A 24 19.71 -9.04 -0.57
C ILE A 24 18.29 -9.10 -1.13
N MET A 25 17.53 -8.00 -1.09
CA MET A 25 16.18 -7.98 -1.63
C MET A 25 16.13 -8.13 -3.15
N LYS A 26 17.09 -7.55 -3.85
CA LYS A 26 17.20 -7.75 -5.31
C LYS A 26 17.50 -9.21 -5.64
N LEU A 27 18.26 -9.88 -4.78
CA LEU A 27 18.50 -11.31 -4.88
C LEU A 27 17.23 -12.12 -4.58
N ALA A 28 16.50 -11.79 -3.50
CA ALA A 28 15.24 -12.42 -3.15
C ALA A 28 14.16 -12.23 -4.23
N GLU A 29 14.08 -11.04 -4.85
CA GLU A 29 13.20 -10.76 -5.99
C GLU A 29 13.55 -11.65 -7.19
N ARG A 30 14.82 -11.76 -7.53
CA ARG A 30 15.30 -12.61 -8.63
C ARG A 30 15.19 -14.10 -8.36
N SER A 31 15.31 -14.53 -7.11
CA SER A 31 15.15 -15.94 -6.70
C SER A 31 13.71 -16.44 -6.75
N GLY A 32 12.74 -15.54 -6.95
CA GLY A 32 11.33 -15.87 -6.98
C GLY A 32 10.64 -15.96 -5.61
N ILE A 33 11.35 -15.68 -4.51
CA ILE A 33 10.76 -15.67 -3.15
C ILE A 33 9.61 -14.66 -3.06
N VAL A 34 9.80 -13.45 -3.60
CA VAL A 34 8.75 -12.43 -3.63
C VAL A 34 7.55 -12.89 -4.44
N SER A 35 7.80 -13.57 -5.57
CA SER A 35 6.73 -14.15 -6.40
C SER A 35 5.98 -15.28 -5.68
N PHE A 36 6.67 -16.09 -4.89
CA PHE A 36 6.05 -17.14 -4.08
C PHE A 36 5.14 -16.55 -2.99
N ILE A 37 5.63 -15.57 -2.23
CA ILE A 37 4.86 -14.86 -1.21
C ILE A 37 3.66 -14.15 -1.86
N SER A 38 3.85 -13.52 -3.01
CA SER A 38 2.79 -12.87 -3.77
C SER A 38 1.66 -13.85 -4.15
N LYS A 39 1.99 -15.10 -4.51
CA LYS A 39 0.97 -16.12 -4.80
C LYS A 39 0.12 -16.47 -3.57
N ILE A 40 0.72 -16.50 -2.38
CA ILE A 40 0.02 -16.74 -1.10
C ILE A 40 -0.87 -15.55 -0.74
N ILE A 41 -0.42 -14.32 -1.01
CA ILE A 41 -1.16 -13.09 -0.70
C ILE A 41 -2.27 -12.80 -1.73
N LYS A 42 -2.12 -13.27 -2.97
CA LYS A 42 -3.09 -13.03 -4.06
C LYS A 42 -4.56 -13.32 -3.70
N PRO A 43 -4.92 -14.43 -3.03
CA PRO A 43 -6.31 -14.65 -2.62
C PRO A 43 -6.83 -13.63 -1.61
N ILE A 44 -5.97 -13.18 -0.69
CA ILE A 44 -6.33 -12.14 0.29
C ILE A 44 -6.52 -10.80 -0.44
N THR A 45 -5.66 -10.48 -1.41
CA THR A 45 -5.79 -9.27 -2.22
C THR A 45 -7.11 -9.27 -3.00
N ARG A 46 -7.51 -10.41 -3.57
CA ARG A 46 -8.80 -10.53 -4.28
C ARG A 46 -10.01 -10.29 -3.36
N LEU A 47 -9.93 -10.76 -2.11
CA LEU A 47 -10.98 -10.55 -1.12
C LEU A 47 -11.09 -9.07 -0.69
N LEU A 48 -9.95 -8.39 -0.60
CA LEU A 48 -9.89 -6.97 -0.20
C LEU A 48 -10.31 -6.02 -1.32
N PHE A 49 -10.12 -6.42 -2.58
CA PHE A 49 -10.38 -5.60 -3.78
C PHE A 49 -11.37 -6.29 -4.74
N PRO A 50 -12.65 -6.43 -4.35
CA PRO A 50 -13.66 -7.12 -5.16
C PRO A 50 -13.91 -6.41 -6.49
N ASP A 51 -13.74 -5.08 -6.55
CA ASP A 51 -13.98 -4.25 -7.74
C ASP A 51 -12.89 -4.39 -8.80
N VAL A 52 -11.77 -5.06 -8.48
CA VAL A 52 -10.65 -5.27 -9.41
C VAL A 52 -10.73 -6.67 -10.02
N PRO A 53 -10.77 -6.82 -11.35
CA PRO A 53 -10.79 -8.13 -12.00
C PRO A 53 -9.63 -9.03 -11.52
N PRO A 54 -9.88 -10.30 -11.20
CA PRO A 54 -8.92 -11.19 -10.54
C PRO A 54 -7.65 -11.45 -11.35
N ASP A 55 -7.73 -11.30 -12.67
CA ASP A 55 -6.60 -11.52 -13.59
C ASP A 55 -5.92 -10.21 -14.03
N HIS A 56 -6.41 -9.06 -13.50
CA HIS A 56 -5.83 -7.77 -13.84
C HIS A 56 -4.41 -7.62 -13.24
N PRO A 57 -3.44 -7.00 -13.97
CA PRO A 57 -2.07 -6.79 -13.51
C PRO A 57 -1.96 -6.03 -12.19
N ALA A 58 -2.95 -5.20 -11.83
CA ALA A 58 -3.02 -4.49 -10.56
C ALA A 58 -2.93 -5.46 -9.37
N ILE A 59 -3.67 -6.60 -9.40
CA ILE A 59 -3.68 -7.59 -8.31
C ILE A 59 -2.27 -8.15 -8.06
N GLY A 60 -1.54 -8.47 -9.12
CA GLY A 60 -0.16 -8.94 -9.02
C GLY A 60 0.78 -7.88 -8.43
N ASN A 61 0.69 -6.64 -8.90
CA ASN A 61 1.51 -5.53 -8.40
C ASN A 61 1.17 -5.18 -6.94
N MET A 62 -0.11 -5.18 -6.53
CA MET A 62 -0.52 -5.00 -5.15
C MET A 62 0.01 -6.11 -4.24
N ALA A 63 -0.11 -7.37 -4.64
CA ALA A 63 0.42 -8.49 -3.87
C ALA A 63 1.94 -8.43 -3.72
N MET A 64 2.67 -8.04 -4.76
CA MET A 64 4.12 -7.79 -4.68
C MET A 64 4.46 -6.63 -3.74
N ASN A 65 3.70 -5.55 -3.79
CA ASN A 65 3.89 -4.40 -2.89
C ASN A 65 3.68 -4.81 -1.43
N PHE A 66 2.60 -5.54 -1.11
CA PHE A 66 2.36 -6.04 0.24
C PHE A 66 3.45 -7.00 0.71
N SER A 67 3.94 -7.87 -0.18
CA SER A 67 5.05 -8.78 0.13
C SER A 67 6.33 -8.01 0.46
N ALA A 68 6.66 -6.97 -0.28
CA ALA A 68 7.82 -6.13 -0.05
C ALA A 68 7.70 -5.36 1.29
N ASN A 69 6.52 -4.82 1.59
CA ASN A 69 6.26 -4.16 2.87
C ASN A 69 6.33 -5.14 4.04
N ALA A 70 5.74 -6.33 3.92
CA ALA A 70 5.79 -7.36 4.95
C ALA A 70 7.24 -7.79 5.27
N LEU A 71 8.11 -7.83 4.27
CA LEU A 71 9.54 -8.11 4.44
C LEU A 71 10.35 -6.89 4.92
N GLY A 72 9.70 -5.75 5.20
CA GLY A 72 10.34 -4.56 5.73
C GLY A 72 11.19 -3.79 4.71
N VAL A 73 10.97 -4.00 3.42
CA VAL A 73 11.74 -3.36 2.34
C VAL A 73 10.93 -2.25 1.68
N THR A 74 10.65 -1.24 2.45
CA THR A 74 9.80 -0.10 2.08
C THR A 74 10.29 0.62 0.81
N ASN A 75 11.61 0.74 0.63
CA ASN A 75 12.20 1.40 -0.53
C ASN A 75 11.92 0.66 -1.86
N ALA A 76 11.86 -0.67 -1.84
CA ALA A 76 11.49 -1.47 -3.02
C ALA A 76 9.96 -1.51 -3.21
N ALA A 77 9.18 -1.38 -2.15
CA ALA A 77 7.74 -1.36 -2.20
C ALA A 77 7.19 -0.12 -2.93
N THR A 78 7.83 1.05 -2.77
CA THR A 78 7.37 2.32 -3.36
C THR A 78 7.20 2.27 -4.89
N PRO A 79 8.20 1.90 -5.71
CA PRO A 79 8.02 1.84 -7.16
C PRO A 79 6.99 0.79 -7.60
N ILE A 80 6.88 -0.32 -6.86
CA ILE A 80 5.87 -1.36 -7.12
C ILE A 80 4.47 -0.81 -6.78
N GLY A 81 4.32 -0.07 -5.68
CA GLY A 81 3.09 0.59 -5.29
C GLY A 81 2.62 1.62 -6.31
N ILE A 82 3.52 2.45 -6.82
CA ILE A 82 3.22 3.41 -7.91
C ILE A 82 2.74 2.67 -9.16
N LYS A 83 3.37 1.54 -9.50
CA LYS A 83 2.93 0.73 -10.64
C LYS A 83 1.55 0.13 -10.41
N ALA A 84 1.26 -0.37 -9.20
CA ALA A 84 -0.07 -0.85 -8.84
C ALA A 84 -1.13 0.24 -8.98
N MET A 85 -0.86 1.46 -8.47
CA MET A 85 -1.75 2.62 -8.61
C MET A 85 -1.99 3.01 -10.06
N LYS A 86 -0.97 2.99 -10.92
CA LYS A 86 -1.13 3.25 -12.35
C LYS A 86 -2.04 2.22 -13.04
N GLU A 87 -1.94 0.96 -12.65
CA GLU A 87 -2.83 -0.08 -13.17
C GLU A 87 -4.28 0.09 -12.64
N LEU A 88 -4.46 0.48 -11.37
CA LEU A 88 -5.78 0.80 -10.82
C LEU A 88 -6.39 2.02 -11.53
N GLN A 89 -5.58 3.03 -11.86
CA GLN A 89 -6.04 4.22 -12.58
C GLN A 89 -6.55 3.91 -13.99
N LYS A 90 -6.09 2.85 -14.64
CA LYS A 90 -6.61 2.42 -15.93
C LYS A 90 -8.05 1.90 -15.83
N LEU A 91 -8.40 1.30 -14.68
CA LEU A 91 -9.74 0.81 -14.36
C LEU A 91 -10.68 1.91 -13.86
N ASN A 92 -10.14 3.09 -13.57
CA ASN A 92 -10.89 4.20 -13.00
C ASN A 92 -11.74 4.90 -14.08
N PRO A 93 -13.08 4.91 -13.96
CA PRO A 93 -13.96 5.61 -14.91
C PRO A 93 -13.84 7.13 -14.80
N VAL A 94 -13.59 7.66 -13.58
CA VAL A 94 -13.48 9.09 -13.30
C VAL A 94 -12.05 9.43 -12.89
N LYS A 95 -11.28 9.96 -13.83
CA LYS A 95 -9.81 10.13 -13.66
C LYS A 95 -9.41 11.08 -12.54
N ASP A 96 -10.27 12.01 -12.17
CA ASP A 96 -10.02 13.05 -11.16
C ASP A 96 -10.46 12.61 -9.74
N THR A 97 -11.09 11.44 -9.60
CA THR A 97 -11.56 10.91 -8.33
C THR A 97 -10.94 9.54 -8.06
N ALA A 98 -10.45 9.32 -6.85
CA ALA A 98 -9.88 8.03 -6.47
C ALA A 98 -10.98 6.97 -6.27
N THR A 99 -10.79 5.78 -6.81
CA THR A 99 -11.70 4.66 -6.59
C THR A 99 -11.55 4.07 -5.19
N ASN A 100 -12.56 3.34 -4.70
CA ASN A 100 -12.50 2.63 -3.42
C ASN A 100 -11.28 1.69 -3.34
N ALA A 101 -10.95 1.01 -4.44
CA ALA A 101 -9.77 0.16 -4.52
C ALA A 101 -8.48 0.96 -4.33
N MET A 102 -8.36 2.15 -4.90
CA MET A 102 -7.19 3.03 -4.72
C MET A 102 -7.08 3.52 -3.28
N CYS A 103 -8.19 3.94 -2.67
CA CYS A 103 -8.24 4.38 -1.27
C CYS A 103 -7.86 3.24 -0.32
N THR A 104 -8.43 2.05 -0.52
CA THR A 104 -8.10 0.85 0.28
C THR A 104 -6.63 0.48 0.16
N PHE A 105 -6.09 0.47 -1.06
CA PHE A 105 -4.68 0.18 -1.29
C PHE A 105 -3.76 1.18 -0.60
N LEU A 106 -4.09 2.47 -0.67
CA LEU A 106 -3.32 3.54 0.00
C LEU A 106 -3.38 3.39 1.52
N ALA A 107 -4.56 3.14 2.09
CA ALA A 107 -4.74 2.97 3.53
C ALA A 107 -3.93 1.78 4.08
N ILE A 108 -3.94 0.64 3.39
CA ILE A 108 -3.15 -0.54 3.75
C ILE A 108 -1.65 -0.25 3.68
N ASN A 109 -1.19 0.46 2.64
CA ASN A 109 0.22 0.86 2.54
C ASN A 109 0.63 1.81 3.66
N THR A 110 -0.24 2.75 4.03
CA THR A 110 0.00 3.71 5.13
C THR A 110 0.05 3.00 6.48
N ALA A 111 -0.79 1.99 6.70
CA ALA A 111 -0.75 1.16 7.91
C ALA A 111 0.57 0.38 8.07
N GLY A 112 1.23 0.06 6.96
CA GLY A 112 2.61 -0.39 6.94
C GLY A 112 2.87 -1.70 7.68
N PHE A 113 2.12 -2.77 7.37
CA PHE A 113 2.35 -4.08 7.99
C PHE A 113 3.76 -4.61 7.72
N GLN A 114 4.50 -4.92 8.78
CA GLN A 114 5.88 -5.42 8.72
C GLN A 114 6.04 -6.66 9.60
N LEU A 115 6.52 -7.76 9.01
CA LEU A 115 6.94 -8.95 9.76
C LEU A 115 8.31 -8.74 10.41
N VAL A 116 9.22 -8.12 9.66
CA VAL A 116 10.56 -7.79 10.13
C VAL A 116 10.84 -6.32 9.86
N PRO A 117 10.94 -5.46 10.88
CA PRO A 117 11.24 -4.04 10.70
C PRO A 117 12.73 -3.80 10.45
N VAL A 118 13.23 -4.26 9.29
CA VAL A 118 14.65 -4.26 8.94
C VAL A 118 15.30 -2.88 9.08
N SER A 119 14.61 -1.83 8.63
CA SER A 119 15.13 -0.46 8.69
C SER A 119 15.32 0.00 10.15
N ILE A 120 14.40 -0.36 11.04
CA ILE A 120 14.47 0.03 12.46
C ILE A 120 15.57 -0.79 13.17
N ILE A 121 15.67 -2.08 12.88
CA ILE A 121 16.76 -2.93 13.41
C ILE A 121 18.12 -2.37 13.00
N ALA A 122 18.25 -1.94 11.74
CA ALA A 122 19.48 -1.34 11.23
C ALA A 122 19.86 -0.05 11.99
N VAL A 123 18.90 0.83 12.24
CA VAL A 123 19.11 2.08 13.02
C VAL A 123 19.48 1.75 14.46
N LEU A 124 18.81 0.82 15.12
CA LEU A 124 19.10 0.41 16.48
C LEU A 124 20.50 -0.22 16.59
N ALA A 125 20.89 -1.05 15.62
CA ALA A 125 22.24 -1.62 15.57
C ALA A 125 23.30 -0.53 15.37
N ALA A 126 23.07 0.43 14.49
CA ALA A 126 23.97 1.58 14.27
C ALA A 126 24.08 2.49 15.51
N ALA A 127 23.01 2.59 16.30
CA ALA A 127 22.97 3.32 17.55
C ALA A 127 23.62 2.56 18.73
N GLY A 128 24.16 1.35 18.50
CA GLY A 128 24.83 0.55 19.52
C GLY A 128 23.92 -0.19 20.49
N ALA A 129 22.67 -0.46 20.11
CA ALA A 129 21.76 -1.25 20.92
C ALA A 129 22.28 -2.69 21.12
N THR A 130 22.26 -3.17 22.35
CA THR A 130 22.75 -4.53 22.69
C THR A 130 21.93 -5.64 22.05
N ASN A 131 20.62 -5.43 21.89
CA ASN A 131 19.71 -6.40 21.29
C ASN A 131 18.72 -5.71 20.32
N PRO A 132 19.12 -5.36 19.11
CA PRO A 132 18.27 -4.61 18.18
C PRO A 132 17.06 -5.41 17.68
N THR A 133 17.05 -6.73 17.81
CA THR A 133 15.97 -7.62 17.35
C THR A 133 14.78 -7.71 18.31
N VAL A 134 14.89 -7.24 19.53
CA VAL A 134 13.79 -7.26 20.54
C VAL A 134 12.57 -6.50 20.03
N ILE A 135 12.75 -5.51 19.13
CA ILE A 135 11.66 -4.70 18.58
C ILE A 135 10.73 -5.47 17.62
N ILE A 136 11.12 -6.66 17.15
CA ILE A 136 10.33 -7.44 16.18
C ILE A 136 8.93 -7.75 16.73
N GLY A 137 8.84 -8.27 17.96
CA GLY A 137 7.57 -8.64 18.59
C GLY A 137 6.61 -7.44 18.75
N PRO A 138 7.02 -6.38 19.44
CA PRO A 138 6.21 -5.18 19.59
C PRO A 138 5.80 -4.54 18.25
N THR A 139 6.70 -4.49 17.28
CA THR A 139 6.40 -3.92 15.95
C THR A 139 5.38 -4.78 15.20
N LEU A 140 5.53 -6.09 15.21
CA LEU A 140 4.59 -7.01 14.58
C LEU A 140 3.18 -6.83 15.16
N PHE A 141 3.07 -6.75 16.49
CA PHE A 141 1.80 -6.55 17.18
C PHE A 141 1.19 -5.18 16.79
N ALA A 142 1.97 -4.11 16.88
CA ALA A 142 1.51 -2.75 16.58
C ALA A 142 1.07 -2.60 15.11
N THR A 143 1.87 -3.11 14.15
CA THR A 143 1.55 -3.02 12.71
C THR A 143 0.37 -3.92 12.34
N SER A 144 0.18 -5.06 13.02
CA SER A 144 -1.01 -5.90 12.83
C SER A 144 -2.28 -5.18 13.30
N CYS A 145 -2.26 -4.55 14.48
CA CYS A 145 -3.37 -3.75 14.98
C CYS A 145 -3.69 -2.57 14.05
N ALA A 146 -2.65 -1.86 13.58
CA ALA A 146 -2.80 -0.76 12.64
C ALA A 146 -3.43 -1.23 11.31
N MET A 147 -2.98 -2.35 10.77
CA MET A 147 -3.53 -2.95 9.54
C MET A 147 -5.01 -3.32 9.71
N ILE A 148 -5.37 -4.02 10.77
CA ILE A 148 -6.76 -4.41 11.05
C ILE A 148 -7.64 -3.15 11.16
N THR A 149 -7.18 -2.15 11.91
CA THR A 149 -7.92 -0.90 12.09
C THR A 149 -8.09 -0.15 10.76
N ALA A 150 -7.05 -0.08 9.93
CA ALA A 150 -7.10 0.56 8.62
C ALA A 150 -8.09 -0.15 7.69
N ILE A 151 -8.09 -1.48 7.64
CA ILE A 151 -9.01 -2.27 6.80
C ILE A 151 -10.47 -2.05 7.28
N ILE A 152 -10.72 -2.12 8.59
CA ILE A 152 -12.06 -1.88 9.14
C ILE A 152 -12.52 -0.46 8.81
N ALA A 153 -11.68 0.54 9.07
CA ALA A 153 -12.01 1.94 8.83
C ALA A 153 -12.35 2.18 7.35
N VAL A 154 -11.51 1.71 6.43
CA VAL A 154 -11.76 1.86 4.99
C VAL A 154 -13.04 1.16 4.57
N LYS A 155 -13.28 -0.08 5.00
CA LYS A 155 -14.49 -0.82 4.63
C LYS A 155 -15.76 -0.21 5.21
N VAL A 156 -15.69 0.44 6.37
CA VAL A 156 -16.81 1.22 6.92
C VAL A 156 -17.02 2.51 6.11
N LEU A 157 -15.95 3.24 5.80
CA LEU A 157 -16.05 4.46 5.00
C LEU A 157 -16.54 4.18 3.57
N GLU A 158 -16.07 3.11 2.93
CA GLU A 158 -16.58 2.70 1.61
C GLU A 158 -18.12 2.59 1.61
N LYS A 159 -18.70 1.97 2.65
CA LYS A 159 -20.16 1.85 2.75
C LYS A 159 -20.87 3.21 2.95
N CYS A 160 -20.23 4.15 3.66
CA CYS A 160 -20.80 5.47 3.87
C CYS A 160 -20.73 6.34 2.59
N PHE A 161 -19.63 6.29 1.86
CA PHE A 161 -19.41 7.12 0.67
C PHE A 161 -20.09 6.56 -0.60
N VAL A 162 -20.30 5.25 -0.70
CA VAL A 162 -21.09 4.65 -1.80
C VAL A 162 -22.51 5.22 -1.86
N CYS A 163 -23.11 5.54 -0.71
CA CYS A 163 -24.43 6.16 -0.67
C CYS A 163 -24.45 7.57 -1.30
N GLU A 164 -23.35 8.31 -1.22
CA GLU A 164 -23.23 9.66 -1.78
C GLU A 164 -22.90 9.64 -3.29
N SER A 165 -22.04 8.73 -3.73
CA SER A 165 -21.71 8.56 -5.14
C SER A 165 -22.91 8.07 -5.97
N ILE A 166 -23.67 7.13 -5.45
CA ILE A 166 -24.90 6.65 -6.10
C ILE A 166 -25.95 7.76 -6.16
N LYS A 167 -26.10 8.59 -5.13
CA LYS A 167 -26.98 9.77 -5.14
C LYS A 167 -26.57 10.78 -6.22
N GLN A 168 -25.28 11.03 -6.38
CA GLN A 168 -24.78 11.93 -7.43
C GLN A 168 -25.00 11.36 -8.83
N GLU A 169 -24.78 10.07 -9.06
CA GLU A 169 -25.06 9.44 -10.36
C GLU A 169 -26.55 9.47 -10.68
N ILE A 170 -27.43 9.21 -9.72
CA ILE A 170 -28.88 9.28 -9.90
C ILE A 170 -29.30 10.72 -10.22
N ASN A 171 -28.79 11.72 -9.51
CA ASN A 171 -29.08 13.12 -9.76
C ASN A 171 -28.58 13.57 -11.15
N ASN A 172 -27.40 13.14 -11.56
CA ASN A 172 -26.86 13.48 -12.89
C ASN A 172 -27.65 12.77 -14.00
N ALA A 173 -28.07 11.54 -13.79
CA ALA A 173 -28.90 10.82 -14.76
C ALA A 173 -30.30 11.42 -14.88
N SER A 174 -30.92 11.88 -13.78
CA SER A 174 -32.20 12.56 -13.81
C SER A 174 -32.13 13.91 -14.52
N PHE A 175 -31.03 14.66 -14.31
CA PHE A 175 -30.80 15.94 -14.97
C PHE A 175 -30.65 15.79 -16.49
N VAL A 176 -29.92 14.77 -16.95
CA VAL A 176 -29.75 14.47 -18.39
C VAL A 176 -31.06 14.03 -19.04
N LEU A 177 -31.94 13.32 -18.31
CA LEU A 177 -33.24 12.91 -18.79
C LEU A 177 -34.22 14.10 -18.87
N GLU A 178 -34.14 15.07 -17.97
CA GLU A 178 -34.93 16.30 -18.01
C GLU A 178 -34.50 17.18 -19.21
N GLU A 179 -33.20 17.36 -19.44
CA GLU A 179 -32.70 18.12 -20.63
C GLU A 179 -33.14 17.48 -21.96
N SER A 180 -33.12 16.14 -22.04
CA SER A 180 -33.54 15.43 -23.27
C SER A 180 -35.04 15.52 -23.51
N GLN A 181 -35.88 15.71 -22.52
CA GLN A 181 -37.31 15.90 -22.64
C GLN A 181 -37.67 17.35 -23.05
N GLU A 182 -36.90 18.32 -22.58
CA GLU A 182 -37.09 19.73 -23.00
C GLU A 182 -36.67 19.98 -24.46
N GLU A 183 -35.70 19.21 -24.99
CA GLU A 183 -35.32 19.29 -26.42
C GLU A 183 -36.32 18.59 -27.36
N GLU A 184 -37.10 17.60 -26.86
CA GLU A 184 -38.15 16.96 -27.68
C GLU A 184 -39.48 17.76 -27.71
N GLU A 185 -39.72 18.71 -26.79
CA GLU A 185 -40.94 19.54 -26.74
C GLU A 185 -40.79 20.86 -27.48
N CYS A 186 -39.60 21.21 -28.01
CA CYS A 186 -39.37 22.42 -28.81
C CYS A 186 -39.30 22.10 -30.32
#